data_15dd4ff5234978bbbd5f428584c312e7
#
_entry.id   15dd4ff5234978bbbd5f428584c312e7
#
_cell.length_a   1.000
_cell.length_b   1.000
_cell.length_c   1.000
_cell.angle_alpha   90.00
_cell.angle_beta   90.00
_cell.angle_gamma   90.00
#
_symmetry.space_group_name_H-M   'P 1'
#
loop_
_entity.id
_entity.type
_entity.pdbx_description
1 polymer ?
#
loop_
_entity_poly.entity_id
_entity_poly.type
_entity_poly.pdbx_seq_one_letter_code
_entity_poly.pdbx_strand_id
1 'polypeptide(L)'
;MSEKKIYGPDVYKRNEHGLLENVDYEFNEDGSVNWRAMIKEEFLYPNKDWFASRKKDVPTSVEGLSDKQLLIMLGGIKELAKMRGYHTIDFKVDNISDGYVTAKCQIDWIENYESSFGGISSRYTDVANATLANTDNFCAKFLETIACNRAFVRCVRNYL
;
A
#
# COMPACT_ATOMS: atom_id res chain seq x y z
N MET A 1 20.85 -21.27 -14.33
CA MET A 1 19.43 -21.44 -13.94
C MET A 1 19.21 -20.79 -12.57
N SER A 2 18.39 -19.78 -12.48
CA SER A 2 17.97 -19.32 -11.17
C SER A 2 17.08 -20.40 -10.56
N GLU A 3 17.50 -20.98 -9.45
CA GLU A 3 16.65 -21.87 -8.69
C GLU A 3 15.34 -21.16 -8.38
N LYS A 4 14.25 -21.79 -8.75
CA LYS A 4 12.90 -21.31 -8.41
C LYS A 4 12.80 -21.31 -6.89
N LYS A 5 12.93 -20.13 -6.25
CA LYS A 5 12.75 -20.04 -4.81
C LYS A 5 11.35 -20.49 -4.47
N ILE A 6 11.26 -21.57 -3.73
CA ILE A 6 9.98 -22.03 -3.16
C ILE A 6 9.59 -21.00 -2.09
N TYR A 7 8.41 -20.43 -2.24
CA TYR A 7 7.86 -19.54 -1.22
C TYR A 7 7.58 -20.36 0.05
N GLY A 8 8.23 -20.00 1.13
CA GLY A 8 8.10 -20.67 2.42
C GLY A 8 8.52 -19.76 3.57
N PRO A 9 8.53 -20.27 4.80
CA PRO A 9 8.82 -19.48 6.00
C PRO A 9 10.12 -18.69 5.93
N ASP A 10 11.14 -19.23 5.27
CA ASP A 10 12.44 -18.58 5.15
C ASP A 10 12.42 -17.29 4.31
N VAL A 11 11.43 -17.13 3.43
CA VAL A 11 11.26 -15.90 2.63
C VAL A 11 10.90 -14.71 3.53
N TYR A 12 10.25 -14.98 4.65
CA TYR A 12 9.79 -13.97 5.60
C TYR A 12 10.67 -13.89 6.85
N LYS A 13 11.83 -14.54 6.83
CA LYS A 13 12.76 -14.50 7.95
C LYS A 13 13.29 -13.08 8.16
N ARG A 14 13.20 -12.61 9.40
CA ARG A 14 13.60 -11.26 9.78
C ARG A 14 14.82 -11.27 10.67
N ASN A 15 15.65 -10.24 10.53
CA ASN A 15 16.82 -10.04 11.37
C ASN A 15 16.41 -9.38 12.72
N GLU A 16 17.41 -9.09 13.55
CA GLU A 16 17.23 -8.44 14.85
C GLU A 16 16.57 -7.06 14.80
N HIS A 17 16.60 -6.40 13.64
CA HIS A 17 15.96 -5.11 13.41
C HIS A 17 14.54 -5.20 12.89
N GLY A 18 14.02 -6.42 12.70
CA GLY A 18 12.69 -6.67 12.15
C GLY A 18 12.60 -6.51 10.63
N LEU A 19 13.73 -6.48 9.95
CA LEU A 19 13.81 -6.39 8.48
C LEU A 19 14.00 -7.78 7.86
N LEU A 20 13.45 -7.99 6.67
CA LEU A 20 13.63 -9.22 5.91
C LEU A 20 15.09 -9.41 5.51
N GLU A 21 15.64 -10.61 5.73
CA GLU A 21 17.05 -10.90 5.48
C GLU A 21 17.42 -10.92 3.99
N ASN A 22 16.44 -11.19 3.11
CA ASN A 22 16.66 -11.36 1.67
C ASN A 22 16.27 -10.13 0.83
N VAL A 23 16.10 -8.98 1.45
CA VAL A 23 15.70 -7.72 0.79
C VAL A 23 16.78 -6.69 0.96
N ASP A 24 17.17 -6.04 -0.13
CA ASP A 24 18.06 -4.87 -0.11
C ASP A 24 17.21 -3.62 0.10
N TYR A 25 17.28 -3.07 1.31
CA TYR A 25 16.52 -1.89 1.67
C TYR A 25 17.25 -0.61 1.30
N GLU A 26 16.48 0.38 0.86
CA GLU A 26 16.93 1.76 0.73
C GLU A 26 16.58 2.53 2.01
N PHE A 27 17.54 3.30 2.53
CA PHE A 27 17.38 4.06 3.77
C PHE A 27 17.45 5.56 3.51
N ASN A 28 16.67 6.31 4.29
CA ASN A 28 16.79 7.76 4.37
C ASN A 28 18.03 8.16 5.19
N GLU A 29 18.38 9.44 5.17
CA GLU A 29 19.53 9.97 5.94
C GLU A 29 19.38 9.78 7.46
N ASP A 30 18.14 9.74 7.95
CA ASP A 30 17.83 9.51 9.37
C ASP A 30 17.84 8.02 9.79
N GLY A 31 18.15 7.12 8.85
CA GLY A 31 18.17 5.67 9.08
C GLY A 31 16.83 4.97 8.97
N SER A 32 15.74 5.67 8.71
CA SER A 32 14.45 5.06 8.41
C SER A 32 14.43 4.43 7.01
N VAL A 33 13.54 3.46 6.80
CA VAL A 33 13.40 2.85 5.47
C VAL A 33 12.75 3.85 4.52
N ASN A 34 13.34 4.02 3.35
CA ASN A 34 12.74 4.79 2.26
C ASN A 34 11.72 3.91 1.51
N TRP A 35 10.52 3.81 2.04
CA TRP A 35 9.47 2.97 1.49
C TRP A 35 9.07 3.36 0.07
N ARG A 36 9.18 4.64 -0.27
CA ARG A 36 8.91 5.11 -1.64
C ARG A 36 9.88 4.49 -2.65
N ALA A 37 11.16 4.40 -2.30
CA ALA A 37 12.19 3.79 -3.15
C ALA A 37 12.03 2.27 -3.25
N MET A 38 11.35 1.64 -2.30
CA MET A 38 11.09 0.20 -2.31
C MET A 38 9.96 -0.22 -3.25
N ILE A 39 9.21 0.73 -3.83
CA ILE A 39 8.15 0.44 -4.79
C ILE A 39 8.76 0.15 -6.15
N LYS A 40 8.51 -1.03 -6.68
CA LYS A 40 8.96 -1.43 -8.02
C LYS A 40 8.25 -0.62 -9.11
N GLU A 41 8.98 -0.27 -10.16
CA GLU A 41 8.46 0.51 -11.29
C GLU A 41 7.22 -0.12 -11.95
N GLU A 42 7.14 -1.45 -11.99
CA GLU A 42 6.00 -2.18 -12.54
C GLU A 42 4.66 -1.89 -11.83
N PHE A 43 4.70 -1.37 -10.59
CA PHE A 43 3.52 -0.98 -9.82
C PHE A 43 3.17 0.52 -9.92
N LEU A 44 3.87 1.24 -10.78
CA LEU A 44 3.64 2.68 -11.00
C LEU A 44 2.96 2.90 -12.34
N TYR A 45 2.10 3.92 -12.38
CA TYR A 45 1.47 4.35 -13.64
C TYR A 45 1.20 5.86 -13.62
N PRO A 46 1.09 6.49 -14.80
CA PRO A 46 0.85 7.92 -14.87
C PRO A 46 -0.50 8.33 -14.27
N ASN A 47 -0.48 9.41 -13.51
CA ASN A 47 -1.68 10.00 -12.94
C ASN A 47 -2.45 10.80 -14.01
N LYS A 48 -3.44 10.19 -14.61
CA LYS A 48 -4.26 10.79 -15.69
C LYS A 48 -4.88 12.12 -15.27
N ASP A 49 -5.36 12.23 -14.05
CA ASP A 49 -6.01 13.45 -13.55
C ASP A 49 -5.01 14.60 -13.43
N TRP A 50 -3.77 14.32 -13.03
CA TRP A 50 -2.72 15.33 -12.97
C TRP A 50 -2.43 15.92 -14.36
N PHE A 51 -2.32 15.08 -15.39
CA PHE A 51 -2.06 15.52 -16.77
C PHE A 51 -3.29 16.23 -17.35
N ALA A 52 -4.48 15.71 -17.13
CA ALA A 52 -5.74 16.30 -17.61
C ALA A 52 -5.96 17.72 -17.03
N SER A 53 -5.69 17.91 -15.74
CA SER A 53 -5.84 19.21 -15.08
C SER A 53 -4.91 20.28 -15.64
N ARG A 54 -3.83 19.88 -16.29
CA ARG A 54 -2.82 20.77 -16.90
C ARG A 54 -2.88 20.77 -18.43
N LYS A 55 -3.91 20.16 -19.00
CA LYS A 55 -4.11 20.04 -20.47
C LYS A 55 -2.89 19.43 -21.18
N LYS A 56 -2.29 18.41 -20.55
CA LYS A 56 -1.16 17.66 -21.08
C LYS A 56 -1.58 16.22 -21.44
N ASP A 57 -0.94 15.68 -22.47
CA ASP A 57 -1.15 14.28 -22.85
C ASP A 57 -0.58 13.35 -21.77
N VAL A 58 -1.30 12.24 -21.51
CA VAL A 58 -0.84 11.20 -20.58
C VAL A 58 0.27 10.39 -21.25
N PRO A 59 1.48 10.34 -20.67
CA PRO A 59 2.56 9.53 -21.24
C PRO A 59 2.26 8.03 -21.14
N THR A 60 2.90 7.26 -22.01
CA THR A 60 2.80 5.79 -22.02
C THR A 60 3.83 5.11 -21.10
N SER A 61 4.82 5.86 -20.64
CA SER A 61 5.89 5.39 -19.76
C SER A 61 5.92 6.21 -18.47
N VAL A 62 6.41 5.61 -17.40
CA VAL A 62 6.62 6.28 -16.10
C VAL A 62 8.01 6.89 -15.97
N GLU A 63 8.87 6.69 -16.95
CA GLU A 63 10.24 7.19 -16.95
C GLU A 63 10.28 8.72 -16.87
N GLY A 64 11.09 9.25 -15.96
CA GLY A 64 11.28 10.69 -15.79
C GLY A 64 10.12 11.41 -15.11
N LEU A 65 9.07 10.73 -14.68
CA LEU A 65 7.94 11.32 -13.97
C LEU A 65 8.22 11.52 -12.48
N SER A 66 7.76 12.65 -11.95
CA SER A 66 7.82 12.94 -10.52
C SER A 66 6.70 12.18 -9.74
N ASP A 67 6.82 12.13 -8.44
CA ASP A 67 5.83 11.45 -7.58
C ASP A 67 4.40 12.01 -7.73
N LYS A 68 4.26 13.31 -8.00
CA LYS A 68 2.96 13.94 -8.26
C LYS A 68 2.31 13.45 -9.55
N GLN A 69 3.12 13.03 -10.50
CA GLN A 69 2.69 12.55 -11.82
C GLN A 69 2.43 11.04 -11.85
N LEU A 70 2.65 10.35 -10.74
CA LEU A 70 2.56 8.90 -10.62
C LEU A 70 1.48 8.47 -9.62
N LEU A 71 0.87 7.34 -9.92
CA LEU A 71 0.02 6.60 -8.98
C LEU A 71 0.63 5.21 -8.73
N ILE A 72 0.32 4.66 -7.58
CA ILE A 72 0.80 3.34 -7.16
C ILE A 72 -0.34 2.34 -7.27
N MET A 73 -0.11 1.25 -7.98
CA MET A 73 -1.08 0.14 -8.06
C MET A 73 -1.28 -0.52 -6.69
N LEU A 74 -2.46 -1.07 -6.46
CA LEU A 74 -2.80 -1.81 -5.24
C LEU A 74 -1.78 -2.92 -4.95
N GLY A 75 -1.29 -3.62 -5.99
CA GLY A 75 -0.24 -4.64 -5.86
C GLY A 75 1.04 -4.11 -5.22
N GLY A 76 1.45 -2.90 -5.56
CA GLY A 76 2.62 -2.25 -4.96
C GLY A 76 2.43 -1.95 -3.47
N ILE A 77 1.25 -1.50 -3.09
CA ILE A 77 0.91 -1.27 -1.69
C ILE A 77 0.89 -2.58 -0.90
N LYS A 78 0.36 -3.66 -1.49
CA LYS A 78 0.38 -4.99 -0.87
C LYS A 78 1.81 -5.51 -0.66
N GLU A 79 2.70 -5.29 -1.64
CA GLU A 79 4.12 -5.66 -1.51
C GLU A 79 4.80 -4.89 -0.37
N LEU A 80 4.55 -3.59 -0.24
CA LEU A 80 5.07 -2.79 0.88
C LEU A 80 4.56 -3.30 2.22
N ALA A 81 3.28 -3.62 2.34
CA ALA A 81 2.70 -4.14 3.56
C ALA A 81 3.34 -5.48 3.96
N LYS A 82 3.55 -6.39 3.01
CA LYS A 82 4.25 -7.66 3.24
C LYS A 82 5.69 -7.45 3.66
N MET A 83 6.39 -6.52 3.01
CA MET A 83 7.78 -6.20 3.30
C MET A 83 7.95 -5.62 4.70
N ARG A 84 7.08 -4.68 5.09
CA ARG A 84 7.07 -4.12 6.44
C ARG A 84 6.66 -5.18 7.48
N GLY A 85 5.71 -6.05 7.12
CA GLY A 85 5.19 -7.15 7.93
C GLY A 85 4.07 -6.74 8.88
N TYR A 86 3.04 -7.57 8.91
CA TYR A 86 1.86 -7.37 9.75
C TYR A 86 1.43 -8.70 10.37
N HIS A 87 0.81 -8.62 11.55
CA HIS A 87 0.19 -9.77 12.21
C HIS A 87 -1.23 -10.00 11.69
N THR A 88 -2.01 -8.92 11.61
CA THR A 88 -3.41 -8.97 11.19
C THR A 88 -3.79 -7.77 10.33
N ILE A 89 -4.74 -8.00 9.43
CA ILE A 89 -5.46 -6.96 8.71
C ILE A 89 -6.95 -7.23 8.90
N ASP A 90 -7.67 -6.30 9.51
CA ASP A 90 -9.10 -6.39 9.76
C ASP A 90 -9.85 -5.29 9.03
N PHE A 91 -11.00 -5.64 8.47
CA PHE A 91 -11.90 -4.71 7.83
C PHE A 91 -13.25 -4.69 8.52
N LYS A 92 -13.81 -3.50 8.65
CA LYS A 92 -15.20 -3.31 9.01
C LYS A 92 -15.90 -2.50 7.93
N VAL A 93 -16.98 -3.04 7.37
CA VAL A 93 -17.73 -2.42 6.29
C VAL A 93 -19.09 -1.99 6.82
N ASP A 94 -19.46 -0.73 6.56
CA ASP A 94 -20.77 -0.17 6.87
C ASP A 94 -21.44 0.32 5.59
N ASN A 95 -22.66 -0.15 5.34
CA ASN A 95 -23.55 0.35 4.30
C ASN A 95 -24.37 1.51 4.85
N ILE A 96 -24.01 2.75 4.51
CA ILE A 96 -24.70 3.95 5.02
C ILE A 96 -26.01 4.16 4.28
N SER A 97 -26.02 3.92 2.97
CA SER A 97 -27.20 3.99 2.10
C SER A 97 -26.96 3.22 0.82
N ASP A 98 -27.98 3.08 -0.01
CA ASP A 98 -27.82 2.51 -1.34
C ASP A 98 -26.79 3.31 -2.14
N GLY A 99 -25.77 2.61 -2.63
CA GLY A 99 -24.67 3.23 -3.37
C GLY A 99 -23.68 4.04 -2.53
N TYR A 100 -23.67 3.85 -1.20
CA TYR A 100 -22.71 4.49 -0.31
C TYR A 100 -22.20 3.48 0.74
N VAL A 101 -20.92 3.14 0.65
CA VAL A 101 -20.25 2.19 1.54
C VAL A 101 -19.03 2.84 2.17
N THR A 102 -18.85 2.66 3.48
CA THR A 102 -17.60 2.98 4.16
C THR A 102 -16.90 1.72 4.61
N ALA A 103 -15.59 1.74 4.61
CA ALA A 103 -14.77 0.67 5.16
C ALA A 103 -13.71 1.24 6.08
N LYS A 104 -13.47 0.53 7.16
CA LYS A 104 -12.39 0.77 8.12
C LYS A 104 -11.38 -0.36 7.97
N CYS A 105 -10.12 -0.02 7.79
CA CYS A 105 -9.02 -0.97 7.80
C CYS A 105 -8.17 -0.76 9.04
N GLN A 106 -7.89 -1.84 9.75
CA GLN A 106 -7.01 -1.85 10.91
C GLN A 106 -5.90 -2.86 10.66
N ILE A 107 -4.66 -2.42 10.77
CA ILE A 107 -3.47 -3.25 10.59
C ILE A 107 -2.68 -3.26 11.89
N ASP A 108 -2.37 -4.46 12.38
CA ASP A 108 -1.42 -4.70 13.46
C ASP A 108 -0.07 -5.05 12.83
N TRP A 109 0.86 -4.12 12.89
CA TRP A 109 2.18 -4.25 12.28
C TRP A 109 3.14 -5.03 13.17
N ILE A 110 4.01 -5.83 12.56
CA ILE A 110 5.12 -6.49 13.23
C ILE A 110 6.08 -5.42 13.78
N GLU A 111 6.63 -5.67 14.93
CA GLU A 111 7.66 -4.82 15.52
C GLU A 111 8.93 -4.77 14.67
N ASN A 112 9.51 -3.58 14.58
CA ASN A 112 10.82 -3.39 13.99
C ASN A 112 11.60 -2.31 14.76
N TYR A 113 12.80 -2.00 14.31
CA TYR A 113 13.66 -1.00 14.99
C TYR A 113 13.05 0.41 15.01
N GLU A 114 12.12 0.73 14.10
CA GLU A 114 11.44 2.05 14.04
C GLU A 114 10.29 2.17 15.03
N SER A 115 9.69 1.05 15.43
CA SER A 115 8.47 1.01 16.24
C SER A 115 8.60 0.14 17.49
N SER A 116 9.81 -0.30 17.82
CA SER A 116 10.08 -1.24 18.90
C SER A 116 10.22 -0.52 20.24
N PHE A 117 9.11 -0.39 20.95
CA PHE A 117 9.15 0.01 22.36
C PHE A 117 8.57 -1.11 23.20
N GLY A 118 9.47 -1.94 23.79
CA GLY A 118 9.06 -2.94 24.76
C GLY A 118 8.26 -4.13 24.26
N GLY A 119 8.43 -4.52 23.00
CA GLY A 119 7.77 -5.70 22.44
C GLY A 119 6.30 -5.50 22.07
N ILE A 120 5.85 -4.27 21.86
CA ILE A 120 4.47 -3.95 21.51
C ILE A 120 4.35 -3.73 20.00
N SER A 121 3.45 -4.46 19.34
CA SER A 121 3.11 -4.23 17.93
C SER A 121 2.40 -2.89 17.75
N SER A 122 2.66 -2.21 16.63
CA SER A 122 2.00 -0.95 16.28
C SER A 122 0.68 -1.22 15.57
N ARG A 123 -0.39 -0.59 16.04
CA ARG A 123 -1.71 -0.66 15.41
C ARG A 123 -2.01 0.67 14.71
N TYR A 124 -2.47 0.57 13.48
CA TYR A 124 -2.91 1.71 12.70
C TYR A 124 -4.26 1.45 12.05
N THR A 125 -5.10 2.47 12.04
CA THR A 125 -6.46 2.39 11.49
C THR A 125 -6.72 3.54 10.53
N ASP A 126 -7.36 3.27 9.40
CA ASP A 126 -7.82 4.29 8.47
C ASP A 126 -9.16 3.89 7.86
N VAL A 127 -9.84 4.87 7.28
CA VAL A 127 -11.16 4.71 6.69
C VAL A 127 -11.21 5.24 5.27
N ALA A 128 -12.08 4.67 4.46
CA ALA A 128 -12.39 5.15 3.12
C ALA A 128 -13.83 4.84 2.75
N ASN A 129 -14.32 5.49 1.71
CA ASN A 129 -15.64 5.22 1.17
C ASN A 129 -15.58 4.86 -0.31
N ALA A 130 -16.66 4.24 -0.78
CA ALA A 130 -16.97 4.08 -2.18
C ALA A 130 -18.45 4.43 -2.40
N THR A 131 -18.71 5.28 -3.36
CA THR A 131 -20.05 5.73 -3.69
C THR A 131 -20.27 5.62 -5.20
N LEU A 132 -21.53 5.70 -5.64
CA LEU A 132 -21.82 5.75 -7.08
C LEU A 132 -21.20 6.98 -7.75
N ALA A 133 -21.00 8.07 -6.98
CA ALA A 133 -20.41 9.30 -7.47
C ALA A 133 -18.87 9.24 -7.63
N ASN A 134 -18.18 8.41 -6.83
CA ASN A 134 -16.70 8.32 -6.83
C ASN A 134 -16.14 7.02 -7.39
N THR A 135 -16.98 6.21 -8.03
CA THR A 135 -16.61 4.98 -8.73
C THR A 135 -17.11 5.02 -10.17
N ASP A 136 -16.45 4.27 -11.05
CA ASP A 136 -16.95 4.07 -12.42
C ASP A 136 -18.11 3.06 -12.45
N ASN A 137 -18.76 2.90 -13.61
CA ASN A 137 -19.91 2.01 -13.77
C ASN A 137 -19.59 0.54 -13.48
N PHE A 138 -18.37 0.10 -13.74
CA PHE A 138 -17.94 -1.25 -13.45
C PHE A 138 -17.71 -1.44 -11.95
N CYS A 139 -16.98 -0.53 -11.32
CA CYS A 139 -16.66 -0.57 -9.88
C CYS A 139 -17.90 -0.37 -8.99
N ALA A 140 -18.94 0.32 -9.48
CA ALA A 140 -20.19 0.51 -8.75
C ALA A 140 -20.90 -0.80 -8.36
N LYS A 141 -20.58 -1.90 -9.03
CA LYS A 141 -21.08 -3.25 -8.69
C LYS A 141 -20.36 -3.89 -7.49
N PHE A 142 -19.22 -3.32 -7.09
CA PHE A 142 -18.32 -3.90 -6.08
C PHE A 142 -17.91 -2.85 -5.03
N LEU A 143 -18.86 -2.04 -4.55
CA LEU A 143 -18.57 -0.93 -3.65
C LEU A 143 -17.84 -1.36 -2.37
N GLU A 144 -18.23 -2.49 -1.78
CA GLU A 144 -17.58 -2.99 -0.56
C GLU A 144 -16.10 -3.31 -0.81
N THR A 145 -15.80 -3.99 -1.92
CA THR A 145 -14.42 -4.30 -2.31
C THR A 145 -13.60 -3.03 -2.56
N ILE A 146 -14.18 -2.06 -3.27
CA ILE A 146 -13.51 -0.78 -3.55
C ILE A 146 -13.26 0.00 -2.26
N ALA A 147 -14.24 0.08 -1.36
CA ALA A 147 -14.09 0.77 -0.07
C ALA A 147 -13.00 0.10 0.79
N CYS A 148 -12.97 -1.22 0.86
CA CYS A 148 -11.94 -1.98 1.59
C CYS A 148 -10.55 -1.75 0.98
N ASN A 149 -10.41 -1.80 -0.34
CA ASN A 149 -9.13 -1.56 -1.01
C ASN A 149 -8.63 -0.13 -0.77
N ARG A 150 -9.51 0.86 -0.83
CA ARG A 150 -9.16 2.26 -0.52
C ARG A 150 -8.76 2.45 0.93
N ALA A 151 -9.48 1.84 1.88
CA ALA A 151 -9.14 1.87 3.30
C ALA A 151 -7.78 1.22 3.56
N PHE A 152 -7.50 0.09 2.94
CA PHE A 152 -6.22 -0.61 3.03
C PHE A 152 -5.08 0.27 2.50
N VAL A 153 -5.22 0.82 1.31
CA VAL A 153 -4.20 1.69 0.69
C VAL A 153 -3.90 2.90 1.58
N ARG A 154 -4.94 3.56 2.10
CA ARG A 154 -4.79 4.70 3.02
C ARG A 154 -4.09 4.29 4.31
N CYS A 155 -4.48 3.15 4.88
CA CYS A 155 -3.90 2.63 6.12
C CYS A 155 -2.39 2.37 5.96
N VAL A 156 -1.96 1.74 4.86
CA VAL A 156 -0.55 1.47 4.58
C VAL A 156 0.21 2.77 4.30
N ARG A 157 -0.30 3.61 3.42
CA ARG A 157 0.39 4.83 2.99
C ARG A 157 0.55 5.85 4.12
N ASN A 158 -0.45 5.97 4.98
CA ASN A 158 -0.40 6.93 6.08
C ASN A 158 0.47 6.43 7.24
N TYR A 159 0.62 5.12 7.39
CA TYR A 159 1.52 4.54 8.39
C TYR A 159 2.99 4.59 7.93
N LEU A 160 3.27 4.24 6.68
CA LEU A 160 4.61 4.27 6.10
C LEU A 160 4.92 5.63 5.49
#